data_62ffa248467de7d191e532515559fdf9
#
_entry.id   62ffa248467de7d191e532515559fdf9
#
_cell.length_a   1.000
_cell.length_b   1.000
_cell.length_c   1.000
_cell.angle_alpha   90.00
_cell.angle_beta   90.00
_cell.angle_gamma   90.00
#
_symmetry.space_group_name_H-M   'P 1'
#
loop_
_entity.id
_entity.type
_entity.pdbx_description
1 polymer ?
#
loop_
_entity_poly.entity_id
_entity_poly.type
_entity_poly.pdbx_seq_one_letter_code
_entity_poly.pdbx_strand_id
1 'polypeptide(L)'
;MAPVNNAHPSTQALHADDYLNLVTDVAPPIHLSTIFRYPNDPNQLVIPEDPIAEFDGKNYVYSREFAPNATRFEAVLSSLLKGHAVSYGSGLAALYAALTLLNPRRISVGDGYHGSHEVISVISRLSGLQKFDLDCPAEILGEGDVILLETPVNPLGTAFNIEEYAKKAHSRGAYLIVDSTFGPPGLQDPFLWGADIVFHSGSKYFGGHSDMLCGVLAVKREDWLKRLYEDRVALGSNIGNLEGWMGLRSLRTLEVRVQRASENCAKLISWLDAAMKTPDPVQGSEEFVVQAVLQKMYHASLQNEPWLAKQMPCGFGPVFSIILRDETFAKTLPSKLNFFQHATSLGGVESLIEWRALSDSKVDRKLLRVSIGLENWEDLKADLLQAFTSLTRES
;
A
#
# COMPACT_ATOMS: atom_id res chain seq x y z
N MET A 1 -31.00 2.73 2.91
CA MET A 1 -30.15 1.54 2.86
C MET A 1 -29.57 1.29 4.23
N ALA A 2 -29.50 0.02 4.69
CA ALA A 2 -28.79 -0.29 5.93
C ALA A 2 -27.35 0.22 5.79
N PRO A 3 -26.75 0.77 6.83
CA PRO A 3 -25.45 1.42 6.74
C PRO A 3 -24.37 0.37 6.52
N VAL A 4 -24.05 0.10 5.24
CA VAL A 4 -22.91 -0.74 4.83
C VAL A 4 -21.62 -0.26 5.50
N ASN A 5 -21.53 1.04 5.79
CA ASN A 5 -20.37 1.68 6.43
C ASN A 5 -20.04 1.14 7.84
N ASN A 6 -21.01 0.51 8.53
CA ASN A 6 -20.80 -0.13 9.83
C ASN A 6 -20.68 -1.66 9.76
N ALA A 7 -20.73 -2.24 8.55
CA ALA A 7 -20.57 -3.66 8.36
C ALA A 7 -19.09 -4.07 8.43
N HIS A 8 -18.84 -5.37 8.55
CA HIS A 8 -17.48 -5.92 8.48
C HIS A 8 -16.80 -5.58 7.14
N PRO A 9 -15.48 -5.37 7.07
CA PRO A 9 -14.77 -5.01 5.83
C PRO A 9 -15.06 -5.92 4.63
N SER A 10 -15.20 -7.23 4.83
CA SER A 10 -15.60 -8.15 3.76
C SER A 10 -16.98 -7.84 3.18
N THR A 11 -17.95 -7.47 4.01
CA THR A 11 -19.28 -7.05 3.55
C THR A 11 -19.23 -5.70 2.85
N GLN A 12 -18.44 -4.76 3.37
CA GLN A 12 -18.21 -3.46 2.73
C GLN A 12 -17.60 -3.63 1.33
N ALA A 13 -16.60 -4.49 1.20
CA ALA A 13 -15.95 -4.79 -0.07
C ALA A 13 -16.92 -5.32 -1.14
N LEU A 14 -18.00 -5.98 -0.73
CA LEU A 14 -19.00 -6.56 -1.65
C LEU A 14 -20.16 -5.61 -1.99
N HIS A 15 -20.53 -4.71 -1.08
CA HIS A 15 -21.80 -4.01 -1.14
C HIS A 15 -21.72 -2.47 -1.08
N ALA A 16 -20.55 -1.90 -0.82
CA ALA A 16 -20.42 -0.44 -0.65
C ALA A 16 -20.73 0.37 -1.93
N ASP A 17 -20.70 -0.27 -3.10
CA ASP A 17 -21.02 0.35 -4.40
C ASP A 17 -22.38 -0.06 -4.99
N ASP A 18 -23.23 -0.82 -4.27
CA ASP A 18 -24.51 -1.32 -4.79
C ASP A 18 -25.45 -0.21 -5.25
N TYR A 19 -25.42 0.95 -4.58
CA TYR A 19 -26.24 2.11 -4.96
C TYR A 19 -25.84 2.75 -6.30
N LEU A 20 -24.67 2.41 -6.83
CA LEU A 20 -24.15 2.85 -8.13
C LEU A 20 -24.47 1.86 -9.26
N ASN A 21 -25.20 0.77 -8.99
CA ASN A 21 -25.66 -0.15 -10.01
C ASN A 21 -26.66 0.53 -10.95
N LEU A 22 -26.29 0.63 -12.22
CA LEU A 22 -27.16 1.19 -13.29
C LEU A 22 -27.89 0.10 -14.09
N VAL A 23 -27.52 -1.15 -13.87
CA VAL A 23 -28.03 -2.34 -14.55
C VAL A 23 -28.34 -3.44 -13.54
N THR A 24 -28.99 -4.51 -13.98
CA THR A 24 -29.38 -5.64 -13.11
C THR A 24 -28.27 -6.70 -12.95
N ASP A 25 -27.11 -6.49 -13.54
CA ASP A 25 -25.99 -7.43 -13.46
C ASP A 25 -25.43 -7.53 -12.05
N VAL A 26 -25.14 -8.74 -11.59
CA VAL A 26 -24.49 -8.96 -10.29
C VAL A 26 -23.02 -8.52 -10.33
N ALA A 27 -22.30 -8.87 -11.40
CA ALA A 27 -20.95 -8.38 -11.62
C ALA A 27 -20.98 -7.02 -12.32
N PRO A 28 -20.13 -6.05 -11.93
CA PRO A 28 -20.07 -4.76 -12.61
C PRO A 28 -19.63 -4.93 -14.07
N PRO A 29 -20.33 -4.32 -15.05
CA PRO A 29 -19.88 -4.35 -16.43
C PRO A 29 -18.59 -3.54 -16.62
N ILE A 30 -17.81 -3.89 -17.65
CA ILE A 30 -16.64 -3.12 -18.06
C ILE A 30 -17.09 -1.95 -18.93
N HIS A 31 -16.87 -0.73 -18.47
CA HIS A 31 -17.15 0.49 -19.23
C HIS A 31 -15.84 1.05 -19.79
N LEU A 32 -15.66 0.97 -21.09
CA LEU A 32 -14.48 1.50 -21.78
C LEU A 32 -14.72 2.87 -22.42
N SER A 33 -15.98 3.35 -22.45
CA SER A 33 -16.31 4.65 -23.05
C SER A 33 -15.62 5.79 -22.30
N THR A 34 -15.04 6.73 -23.07
CA THR A 34 -14.47 7.96 -22.52
C THR A 34 -15.44 9.12 -22.52
N ILE A 35 -16.55 9.03 -23.29
CA ILE A 35 -17.58 10.05 -23.39
C ILE A 35 -18.95 9.44 -23.19
N PHE A 36 -19.89 10.23 -22.70
CA PHE A 36 -21.26 9.79 -22.40
C PHE A 36 -22.24 10.78 -23.03
N ARG A 37 -23.45 10.30 -23.33
CA ARG A 37 -24.49 11.11 -23.98
C ARG A 37 -25.19 11.99 -22.95
N TYR A 38 -25.43 13.23 -23.32
CA TYR A 38 -26.39 14.08 -22.63
C TYR A 38 -27.83 13.61 -22.86
N PRO A 39 -28.79 13.98 -21.99
CA PRO A 39 -30.20 13.76 -22.20
C PRO A 39 -30.65 14.35 -23.55
N ASN A 40 -31.53 13.62 -24.28
CA ASN A 40 -32.10 14.14 -25.52
C ASN A 40 -33.21 15.18 -25.31
N ASP A 41 -33.84 15.19 -24.14
CA ASP A 41 -34.84 16.18 -23.77
C ASP A 41 -34.15 17.48 -23.31
N PRO A 42 -34.36 18.61 -24.04
CA PRO A 42 -33.80 19.90 -23.66
C PRO A 42 -34.16 20.36 -22.23
N ASN A 43 -35.31 19.94 -21.71
CA ASN A 43 -35.76 20.30 -20.37
C ASN A 43 -34.95 19.60 -19.25
N GLN A 44 -34.20 18.55 -19.59
CA GLN A 44 -33.32 17.84 -18.68
C GLN A 44 -31.86 18.35 -18.72
N LEU A 45 -31.59 19.30 -19.61
CA LEU A 45 -30.26 19.91 -19.72
C LEU A 45 -30.12 21.01 -18.63
N VAL A 46 -29.41 20.69 -17.57
CA VAL A 46 -29.13 21.60 -16.45
C VAL A 46 -27.66 21.96 -16.50
N ILE A 47 -27.35 23.24 -16.35
CA ILE A 47 -25.96 23.73 -16.19
C ILE A 47 -25.61 23.57 -14.72
N PRO A 48 -24.66 22.71 -14.32
CA PRO A 48 -24.26 22.57 -12.92
C PRO A 48 -23.47 23.82 -12.48
N GLU A 49 -23.72 24.29 -11.27
CA GLU A 49 -22.89 25.35 -10.66
C GLU A 49 -21.53 24.79 -10.24
N ASP A 50 -21.51 23.56 -9.73
CA ASP A 50 -20.31 22.82 -9.32
C ASP A 50 -20.36 21.37 -9.82
N PRO A 51 -19.78 21.09 -10.99
CA PRO A 51 -19.88 19.74 -11.61
C PRO A 51 -19.30 18.61 -10.75
N ILE A 52 -18.36 18.93 -9.84
CA ILE A 52 -17.74 17.93 -8.96
C ILE A 52 -18.65 17.67 -7.75
N ALA A 53 -19.11 18.73 -7.07
CA ALA A 53 -19.98 18.59 -5.91
C ALA A 53 -21.37 18.05 -6.24
N GLU A 54 -21.88 18.32 -7.44
CA GLU A 54 -23.21 17.90 -7.93
C GLU A 54 -23.19 16.52 -8.60
N PHE A 55 -22.01 15.87 -8.73
CA PHE A 55 -21.95 14.55 -9.36
C PHE A 55 -22.66 13.49 -8.51
N ASP A 56 -23.71 12.90 -9.06
CA ASP A 56 -24.62 11.96 -8.39
C ASP A 56 -24.22 10.48 -8.54
N GLY A 57 -23.10 10.19 -9.20
CA GLY A 57 -22.66 8.83 -9.51
C GLY A 57 -23.35 8.19 -10.71
N LYS A 58 -24.17 8.93 -11.48
CA LYS A 58 -24.95 8.42 -12.61
C LYS A 58 -24.80 9.23 -13.89
N ASN A 59 -24.73 10.53 -13.78
CA ASN A 59 -24.69 11.44 -14.93
C ASN A 59 -23.24 11.71 -15.36
N TYR A 60 -22.63 10.71 -16.00
CA TYR A 60 -21.27 10.79 -16.53
C TYR A 60 -21.24 11.66 -17.80
N VAL A 61 -20.14 12.42 -17.97
CA VAL A 61 -19.88 13.29 -19.13
C VAL A 61 -18.61 12.86 -19.83
N TYR A 62 -17.49 12.85 -19.11
CA TYR A 62 -16.19 12.52 -19.64
C TYR A 62 -15.35 11.75 -18.61
N SER A 63 -14.70 10.66 -19.04
CA SER A 63 -14.05 9.71 -18.11
C SER A 63 -12.85 10.27 -17.36
N ARG A 64 -12.26 11.40 -17.80
CA ARG A 64 -11.22 12.11 -17.04
C ARG A 64 -11.79 12.76 -15.78
N GLU A 65 -13.06 13.12 -15.77
CA GLU A 65 -13.78 13.63 -14.60
C GLU A 65 -14.24 12.46 -13.74
N PHE A 66 -15.21 11.69 -14.25
CA PHE A 66 -15.75 10.51 -13.59
C PHE A 66 -16.03 9.40 -14.61
N ALA A 67 -15.83 8.15 -14.19
CA ALA A 67 -16.13 6.97 -15.01
C ALA A 67 -16.76 5.87 -14.14
N PRO A 68 -17.72 5.09 -14.66
CA PRO A 68 -18.51 4.15 -13.86
C PRO A 68 -17.68 3.17 -13.03
N ASN A 69 -16.64 2.58 -13.61
CA ASN A 69 -15.81 1.62 -12.87
C ASN A 69 -14.90 2.29 -11.84
N ALA A 70 -14.32 3.44 -12.16
CA ALA A 70 -13.50 4.23 -11.21
C ALA A 70 -14.37 4.74 -10.04
N THR A 71 -15.56 5.28 -10.31
CA THR A 71 -16.48 5.77 -9.28
C THR A 71 -16.88 4.65 -8.30
N ARG A 72 -17.22 3.46 -8.83
CA ARG A 72 -17.54 2.30 -7.99
C ARG A 72 -16.32 1.81 -7.18
N PHE A 73 -15.14 1.79 -7.78
CA PHE A 73 -13.90 1.45 -7.12
C PHE A 73 -13.61 2.41 -5.95
N GLU A 74 -13.74 3.72 -6.19
CA GLU A 74 -13.57 4.75 -5.15
C GLU A 74 -14.62 4.67 -4.04
N ALA A 75 -15.86 4.29 -4.36
CA ALA A 75 -16.90 4.07 -3.36
C ALA A 75 -16.57 2.93 -2.39
N VAL A 76 -16.09 1.79 -2.93
CA VAL A 76 -15.64 0.66 -2.09
C VAL A 76 -14.40 1.04 -1.28
N LEU A 77 -13.42 1.70 -1.88
CA LEU A 77 -12.22 2.20 -1.18
C LEU A 77 -12.58 3.18 -0.07
N SER A 78 -13.53 4.11 -0.32
CA SER A 78 -13.97 5.07 0.70
C SER A 78 -14.57 4.39 1.92
N SER A 79 -15.33 3.32 1.71
CA SER A 79 -15.87 2.51 2.81
C SER A 79 -14.78 1.78 3.57
N LEU A 80 -13.87 1.09 2.87
CA LEU A 80 -12.79 0.31 3.50
C LEU A 80 -11.77 1.16 4.23
N LEU A 81 -11.42 2.33 3.67
CA LEU A 81 -10.46 3.28 4.23
C LEU A 81 -11.11 4.25 5.23
N LYS A 82 -12.45 4.20 5.36
CA LYS A 82 -13.22 5.07 6.28
C LYS A 82 -12.95 6.56 6.05
N GLY A 83 -12.82 6.93 4.78
CA GLY A 83 -12.56 8.30 4.33
C GLY A 83 -12.91 8.46 2.88
N HIS A 84 -12.94 9.66 2.34
CA HIS A 84 -13.19 9.92 0.93
C HIS A 84 -11.96 9.48 0.11
N ALA A 85 -12.10 8.45 -0.71
CA ALA A 85 -11.03 7.91 -1.52
C ALA A 85 -11.02 8.48 -2.94
N VAL A 86 -9.84 8.83 -3.43
CA VAL A 86 -9.59 9.29 -4.79
C VAL A 86 -8.51 8.40 -5.42
N SER A 87 -8.79 7.86 -6.61
CA SER A 87 -7.88 6.96 -7.35
C SER A 87 -7.08 7.70 -8.43
N TYR A 88 -5.87 7.22 -8.67
CA TYR A 88 -4.89 7.78 -9.59
C TYR A 88 -4.25 6.67 -10.43
N GLY A 89 -3.65 7.03 -11.57
CA GLY A 89 -2.99 6.10 -12.47
C GLY A 89 -1.74 5.41 -11.88
N SER A 90 -1.18 5.90 -10.78
CA SER A 90 -0.08 5.25 -10.04
C SER A 90 0.04 5.78 -8.61
N GLY A 91 0.76 5.03 -7.75
CA GLY A 91 1.06 5.49 -6.39
C GLY A 91 1.83 6.83 -6.40
N LEU A 92 2.80 7.00 -7.29
CA LEU A 92 3.57 8.25 -7.38
C LEU A 92 2.69 9.43 -7.82
N ALA A 93 1.71 9.22 -8.70
CA ALA A 93 0.74 10.25 -9.07
C ALA A 93 -0.15 10.66 -7.88
N ALA A 94 -0.55 9.69 -7.05
CA ALA A 94 -1.30 9.97 -5.83
C ALA A 94 -0.46 10.76 -4.81
N LEU A 95 0.79 10.36 -4.57
CA LEU A 95 1.68 11.11 -3.67
C LEU A 95 1.94 12.54 -4.19
N TYR A 96 2.14 12.69 -5.50
CA TYR A 96 2.28 14.01 -6.12
C TYR A 96 1.04 14.87 -5.89
N ALA A 97 -0.17 14.30 -6.04
CA ALA A 97 -1.43 14.98 -5.78
C ALA A 97 -1.58 15.40 -4.30
N ALA A 98 -1.20 14.55 -3.34
CA ALA A 98 -1.22 14.89 -1.91
C ALA A 98 -0.30 16.06 -1.59
N LEU A 99 0.92 16.05 -2.13
CA LEU A 99 1.88 17.15 -1.94
C LEU A 99 1.49 18.43 -2.69
N THR A 100 0.79 18.32 -3.82
CA THR A 100 0.21 19.46 -4.54
C THR A 100 -0.92 20.09 -3.73
N LEU A 101 -1.83 19.27 -3.19
CA LEU A 101 -2.93 19.72 -2.33
C LEU A 101 -2.43 20.52 -1.14
N LEU A 102 -1.45 19.99 -0.41
CA LEU A 102 -0.94 20.59 0.83
C LEU A 102 0.09 21.70 0.58
N ASN A 103 0.78 21.66 -0.55
CA ASN A 103 1.84 22.62 -0.96
C ASN A 103 2.79 23.00 0.19
N PRO A 104 3.41 22.01 0.88
CA PRO A 104 4.21 22.26 2.06
C PRO A 104 5.52 23.00 1.73
N ARG A 105 6.03 23.76 2.70
CA ARG A 105 7.37 24.34 2.61
C ARG A 105 8.45 23.36 3.06
N ARG A 106 8.11 22.47 4.01
CA ARG A 106 9.01 21.47 4.56
C ARG A 106 8.32 20.13 4.62
N ILE A 107 9.08 19.08 4.36
CA ILE A 107 8.62 17.70 4.50
C ILE A 107 9.64 16.91 5.32
N SER A 108 9.17 16.21 6.35
CA SER A 108 9.93 15.22 7.11
C SER A 108 9.56 13.84 6.58
N VAL A 109 10.57 13.04 6.21
CA VAL A 109 10.37 11.71 5.60
C VAL A 109 11.53 10.80 5.98
N GLY A 110 11.23 9.53 6.32
CA GLY A 110 12.24 8.50 6.56
C GLY A 110 12.81 7.90 5.30
N ASP A 111 13.75 6.99 5.46
CA ASP A 111 14.11 6.06 4.40
C ASP A 111 12.87 5.31 3.93
N GLY A 112 12.79 4.51 3.04
CA GLY A 112 11.58 3.83 2.58
C GLY A 112 11.56 3.76 1.06
N TYR A 113 10.40 3.90 0.45
CA TYR A 113 10.29 3.74 -0.99
C TYR A 113 11.00 4.89 -1.73
N HIS A 114 12.04 4.55 -2.52
CA HIS A 114 12.85 5.53 -3.25
C HIS A 114 12.02 6.43 -4.21
N GLY A 115 10.94 5.91 -4.81
CA GLY A 115 10.06 6.69 -5.67
C GLY A 115 9.38 7.86 -4.95
N SER A 116 9.12 7.75 -3.64
CA SER A 116 8.60 8.86 -2.84
C SER A 116 9.61 10.01 -2.76
N HIS A 117 10.89 9.69 -2.61
CA HIS A 117 11.96 10.68 -2.63
C HIS A 117 12.13 11.34 -4.01
N GLU A 118 11.87 10.59 -5.10
CA GLU A 118 11.89 11.15 -6.46
C GLU A 118 10.76 12.17 -6.66
N VAL A 119 9.53 11.86 -6.19
CA VAL A 119 8.41 12.82 -6.21
C VAL A 119 8.74 14.07 -5.40
N ILE A 120 9.27 13.91 -4.18
CA ILE A 120 9.71 15.04 -3.34
C ILE A 120 10.76 15.88 -4.08
N SER A 121 11.73 15.24 -4.74
CA SER A 121 12.76 15.93 -5.53
C SER A 121 12.17 16.76 -6.69
N VAL A 122 11.16 16.22 -7.38
CA VAL A 122 10.43 16.96 -8.43
C VAL A 122 9.77 18.19 -7.84
N ILE A 123 9.03 18.05 -6.75
CA ILE A 123 8.34 19.16 -6.09
C ILE A 123 9.33 20.16 -5.51
N SER A 124 10.43 19.71 -4.91
CA SER A 124 11.49 20.60 -4.41
C SER A 124 12.05 21.50 -5.50
N ARG A 125 12.22 20.97 -6.71
CA ARG A 125 12.69 21.74 -7.88
C ARG A 125 11.65 22.75 -8.37
N LEU A 126 10.34 22.46 -8.19
CA LEU A 126 9.26 23.32 -8.66
C LEU A 126 8.87 24.39 -7.64
N SER A 127 8.78 24.06 -6.36
CA SER A 127 8.25 24.92 -5.29
C SER A 127 9.28 25.30 -4.22
N GLY A 128 10.49 24.74 -4.25
CA GLY A 128 11.50 24.97 -3.21
C GLY A 128 11.24 24.16 -1.93
N LEU A 129 10.44 23.10 -1.98
CA LEU A 129 10.19 22.19 -0.85
C LEU A 129 11.50 21.71 -0.22
N GLN A 130 11.66 21.91 1.09
CA GLN A 130 12.81 21.46 1.87
C GLN A 130 12.54 20.10 2.49
N LYS A 131 13.46 19.16 2.30
CA LYS A 131 13.38 17.79 2.84
C LYS A 131 14.21 17.67 4.11
N PHE A 132 13.65 17.03 5.14
CA PHE A 132 14.28 16.70 6.42
C PHE A 132 14.07 15.21 6.73
N ASP A 133 14.95 14.66 7.58
CA ASP A 133 14.84 13.29 8.05
C ASP A 133 13.61 13.11 8.97
N LEU A 134 13.11 11.88 9.09
CA LEU A 134 11.90 11.57 9.86
C LEU A 134 12.07 11.89 11.37
N ASP A 135 13.27 11.76 11.88
CA ASP A 135 13.64 12.01 13.28
C ASP A 135 13.99 13.48 13.56
N CYS A 136 13.88 14.39 12.57
CA CYS A 136 14.14 15.81 12.79
C CYS A 136 13.32 16.35 13.98
N PRO A 137 13.84 17.34 14.75
CA PRO A 137 13.08 17.98 15.82
C PRO A 137 11.76 18.55 15.32
N ALA A 138 10.70 18.50 16.16
CA ALA A 138 9.38 19.04 15.80
C ALA A 138 9.42 20.53 15.44
N GLU A 139 10.33 21.29 16.02
CA GLU A 139 10.56 22.73 15.81
C GLU A 139 10.98 23.08 14.38
N ILE A 140 11.48 22.11 13.62
CA ILE A 140 11.79 22.29 12.20
C ILE A 140 10.51 22.48 11.38
N LEU A 141 9.40 21.87 11.81
CA LEU A 141 8.11 21.93 11.12
C LEU A 141 7.31 23.15 11.58
N GLY A 142 6.44 23.65 10.71
CA GLY A 142 5.49 24.72 10.94
C GLY A 142 4.13 24.41 10.33
N GLU A 143 3.23 25.40 10.39
CA GLU A 143 1.88 25.28 9.86
C GLU A 143 1.88 24.93 8.37
N GLY A 144 1.13 23.89 7.99
CA GLY A 144 1.01 23.41 6.62
C GLY A 144 2.17 22.54 6.14
N ASP A 145 3.24 22.36 6.94
CA ASP A 145 4.30 21.40 6.63
C ASP A 145 3.81 19.94 6.74
N VAL A 146 4.60 18.98 6.28
CA VAL A 146 4.18 17.58 6.16
C VAL A 146 5.18 16.64 6.83
N ILE A 147 4.69 15.65 7.55
CA ILE A 147 5.38 14.38 7.82
C ILE A 147 4.83 13.34 6.86
N LEU A 148 5.68 12.71 6.06
CA LEU A 148 5.35 11.53 5.26
C LEU A 148 5.90 10.29 5.97
N LEU A 149 5.01 9.53 6.56
CA LEU A 149 5.32 8.32 7.31
C LEU A 149 4.95 7.08 6.51
N GLU A 150 5.93 6.27 6.15
CA GLU A 150 5.70 4.94 5.57
C GLU A 150 5.73 3.88 6.67
N THR A 151 4.60 3.20 6.91
CA THR A 151 4.50 2.20 7.97
C THR A 151 3.46 1.13 7.68
N PRO A 152 3.84 -0.19 7.65
CA PRO A 152 5.20 -0.70 7.73
C PRO A 152 6.08 -0.23 6.57
N VAL A 153 7.40 -0.08 6.83
CA VAL A 153 8.34 0.54 5.89
C VAL A 153 8.93 -0.46 4.89
N ASN A 154 9.01 -0.07 3.63
CA ASN A 154 9.73 -0.82 2.59
C ASN A 154 11.26 -0.49 2.66
N PRO A 155 12.16 -1.48 2.61
CA PRO A 155 11.89 -2.90 2.36
C PRO A 155 11.69 -3.75 3.62
N LEU A 156 11.90 -3.21 4.81
CA LEU A 156 12.11 -3.99 6.02
C LEU A 156 10.83 -4.65 6.57
N GLY A 157 9.65 -4.07 6.31
CA GLY A 157 8.41 -4.52 6.92
C GLY A 157 8.29 -4.18 8.41
N THR A 158 9.15 -3.31 8.94
CA THR A 158 9.06 -2.79 10.31
C THR A 158 8.09 -1.61 10.40
N ALA A 159 7.39 -1.48 11.53
CA ALA A 159 6.37 -0.45 11.72
C ALA A 159 6.86 0.72 12.57
N PHE A 160 6.23 1.87 12.36
CA PHE A 160 6.37 3.08 13.18
C PHE A 160 5.04 3.40 13.88
N ASN A 161 5.11 4.09 15.02
CA ASN A 161 3.95 4.50 15.79
C ASN A 161 3.27 5.71 15.15
N ILE A 162 2.15 5.51 14.48
CA ILE A 162 1.42 6.57 13.77
C ILE A 162 0.99 7.68 14.75
N GLU A 163 0.50 7.32 15.95
CA GLU A 163 0.03 8.29 16.93
C GLU A 163 1.14 9.25 17.39
N GLU A 164 2.36 8.77 17.51
CA GLU A 164 3.52 9.58 17.88
C GLU A 164 3.83 10.63 16.81
N TYR A 165 3.85 10.22 15.53
CA TYR A 165 4.10 11.13 14.42
C TYR A 165 2.93 12.07 14.17
N ALA A 166 1.68 11.66 14.43
CA ALA A 166 0.52 12.54 14.41
C ALA A 166 0.65 13.64 15.47
N LYS A 167 0.99 13.27 16.70
CA LYS A 167 1.26 14.25 17.78
C LYS A 167 2.38 15.21 17.42
N LYS A 168 3.48 14.70 16.84
CA LYS A 168 4.60 15.51 16.38
C LYS A 168 4.16 16.53 15.32
N ALA A 169 3.45 16.11 14.27
CA ALA A 169 2.96 16.96 13.21
C ALA A 169 1.98 18.02 13.75
N HIS A 170 0.92 17.59 14.44
CA HIS A 170 -0.16 18.44 14.90
C HIS A 170 0.31 19.46 15.94
N SER A 171 1.33 19.16 16.76
CA SER A 171 1.91 20.12 17.70
C SER A 171 2.49 21.37 17.03
N ARG A 172 2.71 21.31 15.72
CA ARG A 172 3.30 22.38 14.89
C ARG A 172 2.35 22.91 13.81
N GLY A 173 1.07 22.45 13.79
CA GLY A 173 0.13 22.76 12.71
C GLY A 173 0.49 22.10 11.38
N ALA A 174 1.39 21.11 11.39
CA ALA A 174 1.75 20.32 10.24
C ALA A 174 0.79 19.14 10.07
N TYR A 175 0.79 18.52 8.89
CA TYR A 175 -0.04 17.38 8.53
C TYR A 175 0.74 16.07 8.51
N LEU A 176 0.06 14.96 8.81
CA LEU A 176 0.60 13.62 8.70
C LEU A 176 -0.02 12.89 7.50
N ILE A 177 0.81 12.58 6.50
CA ILE A 177 0.48 11.63 5.43
C ILE A 177 1.04 10.26 5.84
N VAL A 178 0.21 9.23 5.87
CA VAL A 178 0.64 7.86 6.13
C VAL A 178 0.57 7.03 4.85
N ASP A 179 1.72 6.58 4.36
CA ASP A 179 1.79 5.50 3.39
C ASP A 179 1.58 4.17 4.12
N SER A 180 0.37 3.63 3.97
CA SER A 180 -0.04 2.38 4.59
C SER A 180 -0.06 1.22 3.57
N THR A 181 0.74 1.31 2.52
CA THR A 181 0.77 0.30 1.45
C THR A 181 1.03 -1.11 1.99
N PHE A 182 1.95 -1.28 2.96
CA PHE A 182 2.25 -2.58 3.57
C PHE A 182 1.25 -2.99 4.67
N GLY A 183 0.43 -2.06 5.13
CA GLY A 183 -0.66 -2.27 6.10
C GLY A 183 -2.03 -1.93 5.49
N PRO A 184 -2.52 -2.68 4.48
CA PRO A 184 -3.81 -2.39 3.85
C PRO A 184 -4.98 -2.57 4.82
N PRO A 185 -6.20 -2.12 4.46
CA PRO A 185 -7.41 -2.34 5.24
C PRO A 185 -7.57 -3.80 5.68
N GLY A 186 -7.92 -4.00 6.94
CA GLY A 186 -7.92 -5.29 7.61
C GLY A 186 -6.68 -5.51 8.50
N LEU A 187 -5.55 -4.87 8.22
CA LEU A 187 -4.36 -4.89 9.08
C LEU A 187 -4.19 -3.60 9.87
N GLN A 188 -4.35 -2.42 9.22
CA GLN A 188 -4.09 -1.12 9.82
C GLN A 188 -5.14 -0.10 9.39
N ASP A 189 -5.51 0.82 10.28
CA ASP A 189 -6.38 1.97 10.02
C ASP A 189 -5.68 3.26 10.50
N PRO A 190 -4.94 3.95 9.62
CA PRO A 190 -4.15 5.11 10.03
C PRO A 190 -4.99 6.29 10.55
N PHE A 191 -6.25 6.44 10.11
CA PHE A 191 -7.12 7.51 10.61
C PHE A 191 -7.45 7.38 12.09
N LEU A 192 -7.50 6.17 12.65
CA LEU A 192 -7.69 5.95 14.09
C LEU A 192 -6.53 6.51 14.93
N TRP A 193 -5.37 6.68 14.31
CA TRP A 193 -4.13 7.10 14.96
C TRP A 193 -3.71 8.51 14.60
N GLY A 194 -4.59 9.26 13.90
CA GLY A 194 -4.40 10.69 13.65
C GLY A 194 -3.76 11.03 12.30
N ALA A 195 -3.76 10.14 11.32
CA ALA A 195 -3.38 10.51 9.96
C ALA A 195 -4.36 11.55 9.38
N ASP A 196 -3.85 12.54 8.66
CA ASP A 196 -4.66 13.52 7.93
C ASP A 196 -4.97 13.03 6.51
N ILE A 197 -4.01 12.36 5.88
CA ILE A 197 -4.15 11.71 4.58
C ILE A 197 -3.61 10.28 4.70
N VAL A 198 -4.37 9.32 4.17
CA VAL A 198 -3.92 7.94 4.00
C VAL A 198 -3.59 7.71 2.53
N PHE A 199 -2.41 7.23 2.27
CA PHE A 199 -1.89 6.92 0.94
C PHE A 199 -1.65 5.42 0.78
N HIS A 200 -1.98 4.90 -0.40
CA HIS A 200 -1.66 3.53 -0.81
C HIS A 200 -1.18 3.48 -2.26
N SER A 201 -0.16 2.70 -2.52
CA SER A 201 0.05 2.16 -3.86
C SER A 201 -1.01 1.09 -4.13
N GLY A 202 -2.06 1.46 -4.89
CA GLY A 202 -3.14 0.55 -5.23
C GLY A 202 -2.70 -0.62 -6.12
N SER A 203 -1.53 -0.50 -6.76
CA SER A 203 -0.87 -1.57 -7.53
C SER A 203 -0.51 -2.79 -6.69
N LYS A 204 -0.51 -2.66 -5.35
CA LYS A 204 -0.12 -3.73 -4.42
C LYS A 204 -1.38 -4.53 -4.02
N TYR A 205 -1.78 -4.50 -2.78
CA TYR A 205 -2.88 -5.33 -2.27
C TYR A 205 -4.25 -5.03 -2.90
N PHE A 206 -4.51 -3.77 -3.31
CA PHE A 206 -5.80 -3.44 -3.94
C PHE A 206 -5.94 -4.08 -5.32
N GLY A 207 -4.90 -4.01 -6.15
CA GLY A 207 -4.82 -4.81 -7.39
C GLY A 207 -4.64 -6.30 -7.10
N GLY A 208 -3.63 -6.65 -6.32
CA GLY A 208 -3.41 -7.98 -5.75
C GLY A 208 -3.10 -9.11 -6.73
N HIS A 209 -2.89 -8.81 -8.02
CA HIS A 209 -2.69 -9.82 -9.07
C HIS A 209 -1.55 -9.46 -10.03
N SER A 210 -0.69 -8.51 -9.64
CA SER A 210 0.50 -8.08 -10.42
C SER A 210 0.20 -7.56 -11.84
N ASP A 211 -1.04 -7.07 -12.07
CA ASP A 211 -1.60 -6.74 -13.40
C ASP A 211 -2.15 -5.31 -13.50
N MET A 212 -2.08 -4.52 -12.41
CA MET A 212 -2.67 -3.18 -12.34
C MET A 212 -1.72 -2.14 -11.77
N LEU A 213 -1.68 -0.95 -12.37
CA LEU A 213 -1.10 0.25 -11.78
C LEU A 213 -2.21 1.14 -11.21
N CYS A 214 -2.03 1.56 -9.95
CA CYS A 214 -2.99 2.44 -9.28
C CYS A 214 -2.34 3.13 -8.09
N GLY A 215 -2.77 4.35 -7.80
CA GLY A 215 -2.55 5.05 -6.54
C GLY A 215 -3.87 5.42 -5.89
N VAL A 216 -3.89 5.52 -4.58
CA VAL A 216 -5.08 5.90 -3.82
C VAL A 216 -4.71 6.87 -2.71
N LEU A 217 -5.47 7.96 -2.60
CA LEU A 217 -5.51 8.83 -1.43
C LEU A 217 -6.86 8.67 -0.74
N ALA A 218 -6.86 8.72 0.58
CA ALA A 218 -8.08 8.89 1.35
C ALA A 218 -7.94 10.09 2.29
N VAL A 219 -8.99 10.90 2.38
CA VAL A 219 -9.07 12.11 3.21
C VAL A 219 -10.38 12.13 3.98
N LYS A 220 -10.42 12.87 5.10
CA LYS A 220 -11.65 13.08 5.88
C LYS A 220 -12.37 14.37 5.49
N ARG A 221 -11.65 15.34 4.97
CA ARG A 221 -12.14 16.69 4.69
C ARG A 221 -12.76 16.75 3.29
N GLU A 222 -13.98 17.23 3.19
CA GLU A 222 -14.70 17.39 1.92
C GLU A 222 -14.07 18.47 1.02
N ASP A 223 -13.52 19.55 1.60
CA ASP A 223 -12.80 20.57 0.83
C ASP A 223 -11.53 20.02 0.17
N TRP A 224 -10.83 19.08 0.85
CA TRP A 224 -9.70 18.38 0.27
C TRP A 224 -10.13 17.40 -0.82
N LEU A 225 -11.23 16.68 -0.61
CA LEU A 225 -11.79 15.78 -1.64
C LEU A 225 -12.07 16.55 -2.93
N LYS A 226 -12.79 17.67 -2.82
CA LYS A 226 -13.13 18.53 -3.95
C LYS A 226 -11.85 18.98 -4.68
N ARG A 227 -10.87 19.48 -3.94
CA ARG A 227 -9.61 19.96 -4.51
C ARG A 227 -8.82 18.84 -5.19
N LEU A 228 -8.77 17.65 -4.61
CA LEU A 228 -8.11 16.48 -5.22
C LEU A 228 -8.77 16.10 -6.56
N TYR A 229 -10.10 16.17 -6.66
CA TYR A 229 -10.80 15.93 -7.94
C TYR A 229 -10.49 17.02 -8.97
N GLU A 230 -10.53 18.30 -8.60
CA GLU A 230 -10.19 19.42 -9.47
C GLU A 230 -8.76 19.28 -10.03
N ASP A 231 -7.79 19.04 -9.16
CA ASP A 231 -6.39 18.88 -9.52
C ASP A 231 -6.17 17.62 -10.37
N ARG A 232 -6.87 16.49 -10.07
CA ARG A 232 -6.81 15.27 -10.88
C ARG A 232 -7.30 15.50 -12.30
N VAL A 233 -8.41 16.21 -12.48
CA VAL A 233 -8.95 16.57 -13.80
C VAL A 233 -7.95 17.43 -14.57
N ALA A 234 -7.37 18.45 -13.92
CA ALA A 234 -6.42 19.36 -14.53
C ALA A 234 -5.11 18.66 -14.94
N LEU A 235 -4.60 17.77 -14.08
CA LEU A 235 -3.33 17.06 -14.30
C LEU A 235 -3.51 15.79 -15.17
N GLY A 236 -4.74 15.32 -15.38
CA GLY A 236 -5.00 14.11 -16.16
C GLY A 236 -4.47 12.83 -15.52
N SER A 237 -4.29 12.81 -14.19
CA SER A 237 -3.69 11.69 -13.44
C SER A 237 -4.70 10.63 -12.99
N ASN A 238 -5.90 10.62 -13.58
CA ASN A 238 -6.97 9.66 -13.29
C ASN A 238 -6.58 8.21 -13.64
N ILE A 239 -7.19 7.27 -12.94
CA ILE A 239 -7.09 5.83 -13.24
C ILE A 239 -7.78 5.51 -14.57
N GLY A 240 -7.28 4.54 -15.31
CA GLY A 240 -7.93 4.03 -16.52
C GLY A 240 -9.22 3.27 -16.20
N ASN A 241 -10.14 3.21 -17.18
CA ASN A 241 -11.43 2.54 -16.99
C ASN A 241 -11.29 1.04 -16.73
N LEU A 242 -10.34 0.38 -17.39
CA LEU A 242 -10.08 -1.04 -17.21
C LEU A 242 -9.46 -1.30 -15.83
N GLU A 243 -8.46 -0.50 -15.45
CA GLU A 243 -7.83 -0.58 -14.13
C GLU A 243 -8.85 -0.31 -13.00
N GLY A 244 -9.79 0.63 -13.21
CA GLY A 244 -10.89 0.87 -12.28
C GLY A 244 -11.77 -0.36 -12.09
N TRP A 245 -12.07 -1.10 -13.18
CA TRP A 245 -12.81 -2.37 -13.13
C TRP A 245 -11.99 -3.48 -12.46
N MET A 246 -10.71 -3.63 -12.82
CA MET A 246 -9.79 -4.63 -12.24
C MET A 246 -9.65 -4.40 -10.74
N GLY A 247 -9.47 -3.15 -10.31
CA GLY A 247 -9.40 -2.77 -8.91
C GLY A 247 -10.68 -3.09 -8.16
N LEU A 248 -11.83 -2.70 -8.69
CA LEU A 248 -13.13 -3.02 -8.12
C LEU A 248 -13.33 -4.53 -7.94
N ARG A 249 -13.04 -5.33 -8.99
CA ARG A 249 -13.10 -6.79 -8.92
C ARG A 249 -12.16 -7.36 -7.87
N SER A 250 -10.94 -6.86 -7.80
CA SER A 250 -9.93 -7.34 -6.85
C SER A 250 -10.27 -7.01 -5.40
N LEU A 251 -10.86 -5.85 -5.12
CA LEU A 251 -11.29 -5.47 -3.76
C LEU A 251 -12.29 -6.47 -3.16
N ARG A 252 -13.11 -7.16 -3.98
CA ARG A 252 -14.08 -8.16 -3.48
C ARG A 252 -13.43 -9.27 -2.65
N THR A 253 -12.14 -9.52 -2.86
CA THR A 253 -11.37 -10.56 -2.15
C THR A 253 -10.18 -9.99 -1.36
N LEU A 254 -10.11 -8.67 -1.18
CA LEU A 254 -8.98 -8.02 -0.50
C LEU A 254 -8.70 -8.65 0.87
N GLU A 255 -9.73 -8.74 1.71
CA GLU A 255 -9.59 -9.21 3.08
C GLU A 255 -9.03 -10.64 3.13
N VAL A 256 -9.66 -11.59 2.42
CA VAL A 256 -9.23 -13.00 2.45
C VAL A 256 -7.81 -13.18 1.89
N ARG A 257 -7.41 -12.37 0.91
CA ARG A 257 -6.04 -12.40 0.37
C ARG A 257 -5.03 -11.86 1.40
N VAL A 258 -5.32 -10.72 1.99
CA VAL A 258 -4.44 -10.06 2.97
C VAL A 258 -4.30 -10.90 4.23
N GLN A 259 -5.39 -11.45 4.76
CA GLN A 259 -5.35 -12.32 5.94
C GLN A 259 -4.54 -13.58 5.67
N ARG A 260 -4.82 -14.29 4.57
CA ARG A 260 -4.10 -15.52 4.21
C ARG A 260 -2.60 -15.28 4.05
N ALA A 261 -2.22 -14.24 3.31
CA ALA A 261 -0.82 -13.89 3.09
C ALA A 261 -0.12 -13.49 4.41
N SER A 262 -0.79 -12.70 5.26
CA SER A 262 -0.26 -12.30 6.58
C SER A 262 -0.08 -13.49 7.52
N GLU A 263 -1.04 -14.43 7.57
CA GLU A 263 -0.93 -15.66 8.35
C GLU A 263 0.22 -16.55 7.87
N ASN A 264 0.37 -16.74 6.56
CA ASN A 264 1.48 -17.48 5.98
C ASN A 264 2.82 -16.86 6.36
N CYS A 265 2.92 -15.53 6.24
CA CYS A 265 4.12 -14.78 6.63
C CYS A 265 4.44 -14.96 8.12
N ALA A 266 3.44 -14.83 9.00
CA ALA A 266 3.62 -14.98 10.44
C ALA A 266 4.17 -16.38 10.80
N LYS A 267 3.68 -17.44 10.15
CA LYS A 267 4.17 -18.81 10.34
C LYS A 267 5.62 -18.97 9.88
N LEU A 268 5.97 -18.42 8.71
CA LEU A 268 7.35 -18.46 8.21
C LEU A 268 8.30 -17.67 9.11
N ILE A 269 7.92 -16.47 9.55
CA ILE A 269 8.71 -15.66 10.48
C ILE A 269 8.90 -16.40 11.80
N SER A 270 7.85 -16.99 12.36
CA SER A 270 7.92 -17.75 13.61
C SER A 270 8.88 -18.95 13.49
N TRP A 271 8.83 -19.68 12.39
CA TRP A 271 9.76 -20.76 12.10
C TRP A 271 11.21 -20.28 12.01
N LEU A 272 11.48 -19.26 11.20
CA LEU A 272 12.82 -18.72 11.02
C LEU A 272 13.39 -18.13 12.32
N ASP A 273 12.58 -17.41 13.08
CA ASP A 273 12.98 -16.81 14.36
C ASP A 273 13.31 -17.89 15.41
N ALA A 274 12.49 -18.94 15.48
CA ALA A 274 12.77 -20.09 16.36
C ALA A 274 14.08 -20.80 15.96
N ALA A 275 14.28 -21.05 14.67
CA ALA A 275 15.51 -21.65 14.16
C ALA A 275 16.75 -20.79 14.47
N MET A 276 16.65 -19.47 14.31
CA MET A 276 17.75 -18.53 14.61
C MET A 276 18.10 -18.47 16.10
N LYS A 277 17.17 -18.74 16.99
CA LYS A 277 17.33 -18.70 18.45
C LYS A 277 17.74 -20.03 19.06
N THR A 278 17.73 -21.13 18.30
CA THR A 278 18.11 -22.46 18.80
C THR A 278 19.60 -22.47 19.14
N PRO A 279 19.99 -22.73 20.41
CA PRO A 279 21.39 -22.82 20.79
C PRO A 279 22.00 -24.14 20.26
N ASP A 280 23.23 -24.07 19.78
CA ASP A 280 24.05 -25.22 19.33
C ASP A 280 23.26 -26.21 18.47
N PRO A 281 22.73 -25.81 17.29
CA PRO A 281 21.89 -26.65 16.46
C PRO A 281 22.69 -27.87 15.96
N VAL A 282 22.01 -29.02 15.91
CA VAL A 282 22.63 -30.25 15.41
C VAL A 282 23.00 -30.11 13.93
N GLN A 283 24.20 -30.51 13.59
CA GLN A 283 24.70 -30.44 12.19
C GLN A 283 23.71 -31.13 11.23
N GLY A 284 23.27 -30.40 10.23
CA GLY A 284 22.33 -30.88 9.21
C GLY A 284 20.85 -30.76 9.60
N SER A 285 20.52 -30.30 10.81
CA SER A 285 19.13 -29.94 11.17
C SER A 285 18.65 -28.69 10.43
N GLU A 286 17.33 -28.44 10.43
CA GLU A 286 16.73 -27.24 9.84
C GLU A 286 17.36 -25.97 10.45
N GLU A 287 17.50 -25.94 11.78
CA GLU A 287 18.06 -24.82 12.53
C GLU A 287 19.51 -24.54 12.15
N PHE A 288 20.31 -25.61 12.00
CA PHE A 288 21.70 -25.49 11.54
C PHE A 288 21.77 -24.85 10.16
N VAL A 289 20.94 -25.31 9.22
CA VAL A 289 20.90 -24.80 7.84
C VAL A 289 20.44 -23.35 7.82
N VAL A 290 19.38 -23.00 8.58
CA VAL A 290 18.90 -21.62 8.68
C VAL A 290 19.99 -20.71 9.25
N GLN A 291 20.64 -21.10 10.36
CA GLN A 291 21.71 -20.31 10.98
C GLN A 291 22.96 -20.19 10.12
N ALA A 292 23.26 -21.18 9.27
CA ALA A 292 24.39 -21.11 8.36
C ALA A 292 24.20 -20.08 7.24
N VAL A 293 22.95 -19.79 6.84
CA VAL A 293 22.62 -18.90 5.73
C VAL A 293 22.12 -17.54 6.21
N LEU A 294 21.25 -17.52 7.21
CA LEU A 294 20.54 -16.31 7.68
C LEU A 294 21.38 -15.59 8.75
N GLN A 295 21.53 -14.27 8.58
CA GLN A 295 22.21 -13.41 9.56
C GLN A 295 21.21 -12.64 10.42
N LYS A 296 20.15 -12.07 9.80
CA LYS A 296 19.16 -11.22 10.48
C LYS A 296 17.85 -11.20 9.74
N MET A 297 16.77 -10.94 10.45
CA MET A 297 15.43 -10.72 9.89
C MET A 297 14.85 -9.39 10.37
N TYR A 298 13.97 -8.81 9.55
CA TYR A 298 13.19 -7.63 9.87
C TYR A 298 11.73 -7.87 9.51
N HIS A 299 10.85 -7.64 10.47
CA HIS A 299 9.41 -7.66 10.32
C HIS A 299 8.76 -6.99 11.52
N ALA A 300 7.56 -6.41 11.37
CA ALA A 300 6.89 -5.76 12.49
C ALA A 300 6.63 -6.71 13.66
N SER A 301 6.30 -7.99 13.43
CA SER A 301 6.08 -8.97 14.52
C SER A 301 7.31 -9.24 15.39
N LEU A 302 8.50 -8.88 14.94
CA LEU A 302 9.74 -9.05 15.71
C LEU A 302 10.08 -7.82 16.55
N GLN A 303 9.30 -6.73 16.44
CA GLN A 303 9.41 -5.55 17.27
C GLN A 303 8.69 -5.76 18.59
N ASN A 304 9.35 -5.44 19.70
CA ASN A 304 8.78 -5.58 21.06
C ASN A 304 8.20 -4.23 21.55
N GLU A 305 7.23 -3.70 20.78
CA GLU A 305 6.65 -2.37 21.03
C GLU A 305 5.19 -2.50 21.51
N PRO A 306 4.82 -1.93 22.68
CA PRO A 306 3.49 -2.10 23.26
C PRO A 306 2.34 -1.52 22.42
N TRP A 307 2.63 -0.51 21.58
CA TRP A 307 1.65 0.13 20.69
C TRP A 307 1.31 -0.72 19.46
N LEU A 308 2.22 -1.59 19.03
CA LEU A 308 2.18 -2.26 17.74
C LEU A 308 0.94 -3.17 17.58
N ALA A 309 0.65 -4.01 18.58
CA ALA A 309 -0.53 -4.87 18.56
C ALA A 309 -1.87 -4.11 18.59
N LYS A 310 -1.85 -2.85 19.04
CA LYS A 310 -3.04 -1.97 18.99
C LYS A 310 -3.20 -1.34 17.61
N GLN A 311 -2.11 -0.92 17.00
CA GLN A 311 -2.10 -0.33 15.68
C GLN A 311 -2.39 -1.35 14.59
N MET A 312 -1.90 -2.59 14.75
CA MET A 312 -2.03 -3.69 13.79
C MET A 312 -2.63 -4.95 14.46
N PRO A 313 -3.92 -4.92 14.86
CA PRO A 313 -4.52 -5.95 15.69
C PRO A 313 -4.77 -7.28 14.95
N CYS A 314 -4.83 -7.27 13.61
CA CYS A 314 -5.16 -8.42 12.78
C CYS A 314 -3.95 -9.03 12.07
N GLY A 315 -2.73 -8.66 12.46
CA GLY A 315 -1.49 -9.16 11.84
C GLY A 315 -0.57 -8.05 11.37
N PHE A 316 0.67 -8.42 11.04
CA PHE A 316 1.77 -7.46 10.83
C PHE A 316 2.18 -7.32 9.36
N GLY A 317 1.36 -7.86 8.44
CA GLY A 317 1.58 -7.79 7.00
C GLY A 317 2.40 -8.97 6.45
N PRO A 318 2.34 -9.17 5.13
CA PRO A 318 2.99 -10.30 4.47
C PRO A 318 4.35 -9.96 3.85
N VAL A 319 5.00 -8.87 4.26
CA VAL A 319 6.33 -8.47 3.74
C VAL A 319 7.34 -8.43 4.87
N PHE A 320 8.46 -9.10 4.66
CA PHE A 320 9.61 -9.05 5.55
C PHE A 320 10.92 -8.97 4.77
N SER A 321 12.00 -8.68 5.46
CA SER A 321 13.34 -8.73 4.88
C SER A 321 14.26 -9.64 5.65
N ILE A 322 15.17 -10.29 4.92
CA ILE A 322 16.24 -11.10 5.46
C ILE A 322 17.60 -10.55 5.01
N ILE A 323 18.57 -10.58 5.91
CA ILE A 323 19.99 -10.37 5.60
C ILE A 323 20.66 -11.72 5.67
N LEU A 324 21.29 -12.12 4.60
CA LEU A 324 22.07 -13.35 4.56
C LEU A 324 23.51 -13.09 5.05
N ARG A 325 24.23 -14.17 5.38
CA ARG A 325 25.62 -14.07 5.87
C ARG A 325 26.59 -13.57 4.81
N ASP A 326 26.28 -13.83 3.55
CA ASP A 326 27.15 -13.51 2.41
C ASP A 326 26.35 -12.87 1.28
N GLU A 327 26.99 -11.95 0.52
CA GLU A 327 26.38 -11.31 -0.67
C GLU A 327 26.11 -12.34 -1.78
N THR A 328 27.01 -13.34 -1.94
CA THR A 328 26.84 -14.39 -2.93
C THR A 328 25.60 -15.22 -2.64
N PHE A 329 25.34 -15.53 -1.36
CA PHE A 329 24.10 -16.20 -0.95
C PHE A 329 22.87 -15.35 -1.31
N ALA A 330 22.89 -14.05 -1.02
CA ALA A 330 21.77 -13.17 -1.32
C ALA A 330 21.48 -13.08 -2.83
N LYS A 331 22.52 -13.02 -3.65
CA LYS A 331 22.41 -13.01 -5.10
C LYS A 331 21.92 -14.34 -5.67
N THR A 332 22.34 -15.46 -5.06
CA THR A 332 22.09 -16.81 -5.58
C THR A 332 20.75 -17.37 -5.11
N LEU A 333 20.31 -17.08 -3.87
CA LEU A 333 19.11 -17.67 -3.26
C LEU A 333 17.87 -17.61 -4.16
N PRO A 334 17.52 -16.48 -4.81
CA PRO A 334 16.33 -16.44 -5.65
C PRO A 334 16.31 -17.48 -6.77
N SER A 335 17.47 -17.84 -7.31
CA SER A 335 17.59 -18.84 -8.39
C SER A 335 17.44 -20.30 -7.92
N LYS A 336 17.47 -20.54 -6.61
CA LYS A 336 17.33 -21.88 -6.01
C LYS A 336 15.91 -22.17 -5.56
N LEU A 337 15.01 -21.18 -5.58
CA LEU A 337 13.63 -21.28 -5.16
C LEU A 337 12.73 -21.71 -6.34
N ASN A 338 11.71 -22.50 -6.05
CA ASN A 338 10.77 -23.03 -7.03
C ASN A 338 9.43 -22.28 -7.02
N PHE A 339 9.01 -21.77 -5.86
CA PHE A 339 7.69 -21.14 -5.68
C PHE A 339 7.76 -19.62 -5.53
N PHE A 340 8.91 -19.07 -5.16
CA PHE A 340 9.11 -17.63 -5.11
C PHE A 340 9.58 -17.09 -6.47
N GLN A 341 8.87 -16.11 -7.01
CA GLN A 341 9.34 -15.42 -8.21
C GLN A 341 10.43 -14.40 -7.85
N HIS A 342 11.56 -14.41 -8.56
CA HIS A 342 12.59 -13.39 -8.41
C HIS A 342 12.17 -12.12 -9.15
N ALA A 343 11.44 -11.24 -8.46
CA ALA A 343 10.89 -10.03 -9.06
C ALA A 343 10.79 -8.90 -8.03
N THR A 344 10.75 -7.68 -8.55
CA THR A 344 10.35 -6.50 -7.77
C THR A 344 8.85 -6.52 -7.49
N SER A 345 8.36 -5.52 -6.73
CA SER A 345 6.96 -5.40 -6.31
C SER A 345 6.60 -6.32 -5.14
N LEU A 346 5.30 -6.39 -4.81
CA LEU A 346 4.74 -7.12 -3.66
C LEU A 346 3.21 -7.06 -3.68
N GLY A 347 2.57 -7.80 -2.78
CA GLY A 347 1.13 -7.69 -2.52
C GLY A 347 0.26 -8.44 -3.52
N GLY A 348 0.87 -9.24 -4.40
CA GLY A 348 0.19 -10.18 -5.29
C GLY A 348 -0.27 -11.44 -4.57
N VAL A 349 -0.94 -12.32 -5.34
CA VAL A 349 -1.35 -13.65 -4.88
C VAL A 349 -0.16 -14.62 -4.84
N GLU A 350 0.88 -14.35 -5.62
CA GLU A 350 2.14 -15.09 -5.69
C GLU A 350 3.17 -14.58 -4.67
N SER A 351 4.02 -15.48 -4.18
CA SER A 351 5.18 -15.12 -3.35
C SER A 351 6.33 -14.61 -4.20
N LEU A 352 6.91 -13.49 -3.78
CA LEU A 352 8.04 -12.85 -4.45
C LEU A 352 9.25 -12.75 -3.52
N ILE A 353 10.44 -12.86 -4.10
CA ILE A 353 11.70 -12.53 -3.43
C ILE A 353 12.52 -11.61 -4.32
N GLU A 354 13.10 -10.57 -3.74
CA GLU A 354 13.89 -9.60 -4.49
C GLU A 354 15.24 -9.38 -3.84
N TRP A 355 16.32 -9.58 -4.61
CA TRP A 355 17.63 -9.09 -4.19
C TRP A 355 17.63 -7.55 -4.34
N ARG A 356 17.49 -6.85 -3.21
CA ARG A 356 17.21 -5.40 -3.19
C ARG A 356 18.30 -4.55 -3.82
N ALA A 357 19.54 -5.02 -3.90
CA ALA A 357 20.64 -4.31 -4.57
C ALA A 357 20.37 -4.05 -6.08
N LEU A 358 19.43 -4.79 -6.73
CA LEU A 358 19.04 -4.55 -8.11
C LEU A 358 18.20 -3.28 -8.31
N SER A 359 17.43 -2.88 -7.31
CA SER A 359 16.49 -1.76 -7.39
C SER A 359 16.86 -0.58 -6.49
N ASP A 360 17.78 -0.78 -5.53
CA ASP A 360 18.26 0.25 -4.61
C ASP A 360 19.74 0.03 -4.28
N SER A 361 20.60 0.89 -4.83
CA SER A 361 22.04 0.79 -4.63
C SER A 361 22.54 1.18 -3.23
N LYS A 362 21.65 1.73 -2.38
CA LYS A 362 22.01 2.20 -1.01
C LYS A 362 21.78 1.15 0.07
N VAL A 363 21.02 0.09 -0.23
CA VAL A 363 20.74 -0.97 0.74
C VAL A 363 21.93 -1.92 0.90
N ASP A 364 21.95 -2.65 2.02
CA ASP A 364 22.91 -3.74 2.22
C ASP A 364 22.77 -4.77 1.09
N ARG A 365 23.88 -5.11 0.43
CA ARG A 365 23.90 -6.09 -0.69
C ARG A 365 23.55 -7.51 -0.26
N LYS A 366 23.49 -7.79 1.03
CA LYS A 366 23.03 -9.06 1.60
C LYS A 366 21.53 -9.10 1.85
N LEU A 367 20.81 -8.00 1.56
CA LEU A 367 19.38 -7.85 1.83
C LEU A 367 18.54 -8.46 0.71
N LEU A 368 17.61 -9.30 1.11
CA LEU A 368 16.48 -9.78 0.31
C LEU A 368 15.17 -9.32 0.95
N ARG A 369 14.28 -8.76 0.14
CA ARG A 369 12.89 -8.52 0.54
C ARG A 369 12.03 -9.68 0.08
N VAL A 370 11.19 -10.19 0.97
CA VAL A 370 10.27 -11.31 0.72
C VAL A 370 8.84 -10.82 0.86
N SER A 371 8.01 -11.07 -0.13
CA SER A 371 6.56 -10.82 -0.11
C SER A 371 5.84 -12.14 -0.23
N ILE A 372 5.04 -12.47 0.77
CA ILE A 372 4.34 -13.75 0.84
C ILE A 372 2.98 -13.66 0.17
N GLY A 373 2.66 -14.67 -0.63
CA GLY A 373 1.40 -14.85 -1.33
C GLY A 373 0.44 -15.81 -0.64
N LEU A 374 -0.38 -16.49 -1.45
CA LEU A 374 -1.47 -17.35 -0.98
C LEU A 374 -1.13 -18.84 -0.98
N GLU A 375 0.07 -19.21 -1.39
CA GLU A 375 0.55 -20.58 -1.42
C GLU A 375 0.43 -21.24 -0.03
N ASN A 376 0.50 -22.55 0.05
CA ASN A 376 0.58 -23.24 1.34
C ASN A 376 1.91 -22.89 2.02
N TRP A 377 1.88 -22.49 3.29
CA TRP A 377 3.08 -22.05 4.02
C TRP A 377 4.09 -23.18 4.25
N GLU A 378 3.63 -24.45 4.35
CA GLU A 378 4.51 -25.63 4.46
C GLU A 378 5.33 -25.82 3.18
N ASP A 379 4.73 -25.58 2.00
CA ASP A 379 5.42 -25.65 0.72
C ASP A 379 6.45 -24.53 0.61
N LEU A 380 6.10 -23.30 1.01
CA LEU A 380 7.04 -22.17 1.04
C LEU A 380 8.19 -22.41 2.03
N LYS A 381 7.90 -22.99 3.21
CA LYS A 381 8.92 -23.41 4.17
C LYS A 381 9.87 -24.42 3.56
N ALA A 382 9.32 -25.49 2.95
CA ALA A 382 10.11 -26.56 2.34
C ALA A 382 10.99 -26.01 1.20
N ASP A 383 10.47 -25.07 0.41
CA ASP A 383 11.20 -24.44 -0.69
C ASP A 383 12.37 -23.56 -0.18
N LEU A 384 12.14 -22.76 0.86
CA LEU A 384 13.22 -22.00 1.52
C LEU A 384 14.29 -22.93 2.11
N LEU A 385 13.88 -24.01 2.80
CA LEU A 385 14.80 -24.92 3.45
C LEU A 385 15.67 -25.69 2.43
N GLN A 386 15.09 -26.16 1.33
CA GLN A 386 15.87 -26.83 0.26
C GLN A 386 16.86 -25.87 -0.40
N ALA A 387 16.44 -24.60 -0.62
CA ALA A 387 17.30 -23.59 -1.21
C ALA A 387 18.48 -23.21 -0.25
N PHE A 388 18.21 -23.02 1.03
CA PHE A 388 19.26 -22.80 2.04
C PHE A 388 20.22 -23.99 2.13
N THR A 389 19.70 -25.22 2.10
CA THR A 389 20.54 -26.43 2.08
C THR A 389 21.44 -26.49 0.85
N SER A 390 20.94 -26.08 -0.32
CA SER A 390 21.75 -26.01 -1.54
C SER A 390 22.91 -25.01 -1.39
N LEU A 391 22.66 -23.83 -0.82
CA LEU A 391 23.68 -22.80 -0.60
C LEU A 391 24.80 -23.31 0.33
N THR A 392 24.45 -24.06 1.39
CA THR A 392 25.45 -24.57 2.36
C THR A 392 26.31 -25.71 1.80
N ARG A 393 25.90 -26.37 0.70
CA ARG A 393 26.68 -27.43 0.05
C ARG A 393 27.62 -26.89 -1.01
N GLU A 394 27.34 -25.72 -1.55
CA GLU A 394 28.13 -25.08 -2.61
C GLU A 394 29.20 -24.13 -2.02
N SER A 395 29.16 -23.86 -0.72
CA SER A 395 30.15 -23.08 0.06
C SER A 395 31.23 -24.02 0.70
#